data_4e45677cf040fcf6b8c9fd4746448879
#
_entry.id   4e45677cf040fcf6b8c9fd4746448879
#
_cell.length_a   1.000
_cell.length_b   1.000
_cell.length_c   1.000
_cell.angle_alpha   90.00
_cell.angle_beta   90.00
_cell.angle_gamma   90.00
#
_symmetry.space_group_name_H-M   'P 1'
#
loop_
_entity.id
_entity.type
_entity.pdbx_description
1 polymer ?
#
loop_
_entity_poly.entity_id
_entity_poly.type
_entity_poly.pdbx_seq_one_letter_code
_entity_poly.pdbx_strand_id
1 'polypeptide(L)'
;AKPEVREFFSFFCGHCYKFEPFAQQLENALPAGIALQKNHVDFLPAASPEVQNAIARGYLVGKAEGKGNEIAALIFHHIHETRGQFTSVEDIRSLMLINNFDPKAFDSHFNSMPILSAAEQMKEQQTLWSSTASPTDASMPVLAGVPMLLVNGKYKVQLAALDPKNFDKELAELVNYLLQKKD
;
A
#
# COMPACT_ATOMS: atom_id res chain seq x y z
N ALA A 1 -15.12 16.38 -1.89
CA ALA A 1 -14.02 15.48 -2.32
C ALA A 1 -14.60 14.09 -2.61
N LYS A 2 -13.97 13.32 -3.51
CA LYS A 2 -14.39 11.95 -3.79
C LYS A 2 -14.02 11.06 -2.60
N PRO A 3 -14.92 10.17 -2.12
CA PRO A 3 -14.59 9.25 -1.03
C PRO A 3 -13.37 8.40 -1.36
N GLU A 4 -12.43 8.29 -0.41
CA GLU A 4 -11.18 7.54 -0.59
C GLU A 4 -10.79 6.83 0.71
N VAL A 5 -10.26 5.61 0.58
CA VAL A 5 -9.53 4.90 1.63
C VAL A 5 -8.13 4.65 1.12
N ARG A 6 -7.12 5.12 1.86
CA ARG A 6 -5.70 4.97 1.50
C ARG A 6 -4.96 4.23 2.59
N GLU A 7 -4.25 3.18 2.21
CA GLU A 7 -3.33 2.45 3.07
C GLU A 7 -1.90 2.84 2.71
N PHE A 8 -1.18 3.42 3.66
CA PHE A 8 0.26 3.57 3.57
C PHE A 8 0.93 2.33 4.14
N PHE A 9 1.81 1.73 3.36
CA PHE A 9 2.47 0.47 3.70
C PHE A 9 3.85 0.38 3.06
N SER A 10 4.65 -0.56 3.53
CA SER A 10 5.87 -0.99 2.85
C SER A 10 5.90 -2.51 2.75
N PHE A 11 6.32 -3.03 1.62
CA PHE A 11 6.57 -4.47 1.47
C PHE A 11 7.64 -4.99 2.42
N PHE A 12 8.54 -4.14 2.88
CA PHE A 12 9.60 -4.49 3.84
C PHE A 12 9.13 -4.48 5.30
N CYS A 13 7.93 -4.01 5.58
CA CYS A 13 7.37 -3.90 6.93
C CYS A 13 6.68 -5.21 7.34
N GLY A 14 7.16 -5.86 8.40
CA GLY A 14 6.56 -7.09 8.92
C GLY A 14 5.12 -6.90 9.43
N HIS A 15 4.81 -5.76 10.03
CA HIS A 15 3.43 -5.43 10.44
C HIS A 15 2.51 -5.24 9.24
N CYS A 16 3.00 -4.66 8.14
CA CYS A 16 2.25 -4.53 6.89
C CYS A 16 1.98 -5.90 6.26
N TYR A 17 2.96 -6.81 6.30
CA TYR A 17 2.77 -8.18 5.87
C TYR A 17 1.64 -8.88 6.65
N LYS A 18 1.64 -8.76 7.97
CA LYS A 18 0.59 -9.33 8.82
C LYS A 18 -0.77 -8.66 8.62
N PHE A 19 -0.79 -7.39 8.26
CA PHE A 19 -2.02 -6.63 7.99
C PHE A 19 -2.63 -6.93 6.62
N GLU A 20 -1.86 -7.41 5.66
CA GLU A 20 -2.32 -7.61 4.27
C GLU A 20 -3.61 -8.42 4.12
N PRO A 21 -3.85 -9.53 4.83
CA PRO A 21 -5.13 -10.24 4.75
C PRO A 21 -6.32 -9.37 5.18
N PHE A 22 -6.14 -8.52 6.18
CA PHE A 22 -7.17 -7.58 6.65
C PHE A 22 -7.39 -6.45 5.65
N ALA A 23 -6.34 -5.96 4.98
CA ALA A 23 -6.46 -4.97 3.91
C ALA A 23 -7.29 -5.51 2.74
N GLN A 24 -7.07 -6.76 2.34
CA GLN A 24 -7.85 -7.40 1.29
C GLN A 24 -9.32 -7.62 1.69
N GLN A 25 -9.57 -8.04 2.93
CA GLN A 25 -10.92 -8.14 3.46
C GLN A 25 -11.62 -6.78 3.53
N LEU A 26 -10.90 -5.73 3.96
CA LEU A 26 -11.42 -4.38 3.97
C LEU A 26 -11.81 -3.93 2.55
N GLU A 27 -10.96 -4.14 1.55
CA GLU A 27 -11.24 -3.78 0.17
C GLU A 27 -12.54 -4.43 -0.32
N ASN A 28 -12.76 -5.71 -0.01
CA ASN A 28 -13.98 -6.43 -0.35
C ASN A 28 -15.23 -5.91 0.38
N ALA A 29 -15.04 -5.27 1.54
CA ALA A 29 -16.12 -4.71 2.36
C ALA A 29 -16.43 -3.24 2.06
N LEU A 30 -15.65 -2.58 1.20
CA LEU A 30 -15.88 -1.19 0.82
C LEU A 30 -17.13 -1.06 -0.07
N PRO A 31 -17.82 0.09 -0.02
CA PRO A 31 -18.95 0.35 -0.91
C PRO A 31 -18.55 0.30 -2.38
N ALA A 32 -19.50 -0.06 -3.24
CA ALA A 32 -19.28 -0.11 -4.68
C ALA A 32 -18.71 1.22 -5.22
N GLY A 33 -17.68 1.12 -6.05
CA GLY A 33 -16.99 2.27 -6.64
C GLY A 33 -15.92 2.91 -5.76
N ILE A 34 -15.70 2.41 -4.55
CA ILE A 34 -14.59 2.83 -3.68
C ILE A 34 -13.57 1.69 -3.63
N ALA A 35 -12.35 1.95 -4.06
CA ALA A 35 -11.25 1.00 -3.97
C ALA A 35 -10.27 1.42 -2.87
N LEU A 36 -9.65 0.43 -2.23
CA LEU A 36 -8.52 0.68 -1.34
C LEU A 36 -7.31 1.14 -2.16
N GLN A 37 -6.86 2.38 -1.92
CA GLN A 37 -5.66 2.91 -2.54
C GLN A 37 -4.44 2.47 -1.74
N LYS A 38 -3.69 1.49 -2.24
CA LYS A 38 -2.46 1.04 -1.61
C LYS A 38 -1.31 1.96 -2.01
N ASN A 39 -0.69 2.60 -1.03
CA ASN A 39 0.37 3.58 -1.19
C ASN A 39 1.65 3.07 -0.55
N HIS A 40 2.57 2.54 -1.37
CA HIS A 40 3.88 2.13 -0.88
C HIS A 40 4.68 3.35 -0.41
N VAL A 41 5.43 3.18 0.70
CA VAL A 41 6.36 4.18 1.23
C VAL A 41 7.80 3.67 1.13
N ASP A 42 8.76 4.59 1.01
CA ASP A 42 10.18 4.28 0.79
C ASP A 42 11.11 4.71 1.94
N PHE A 43 10.56 5.09 3.08
CA PHE A 43 11.37 5.57 4.21
C PHE A 43 11.96 4.46 5.09
N LEU A 44 11.62 3.18 4.88
CA LEU A 44 12.26 2.08 5.59
C LEU A 44 13.64 1.80 4.97
N PRO A 45 14.69 1.66 5.80
CA PRO A 45 16.07 1.53 5.30
C PRO A 45 16.41 0.09 4.88
N ALA A 46 15.54 -0.57 4.13
CA ALA A 46 15.70 -1.98 3.72
C ALA A 46 16.27 -2.17 2.31
N ALA A 47 16.15 -1.16 1.47
CA ALA A 47 16.69 -1.11 0.12
C ALA A 47 16.86 0.36 -0.31
N SER A 48 17.59 0.61 -1.41
CA SER A 48 17.70 1.97 -1.94
C SER A 48 16.35 2.52 -2.38
N PRO A 49 16.15 3.85 -2.40
CA PRO A 49 14.92 4.45 -2.91
C PRO A 49 14.58 4.03 -4.33
N GLU A 50 15.57 3.85 -5.19
CA GLU A 50 15.38 3.35 -6.57
C GLU A 50 14.81 1.94 -6.60
N VAL A 51 15.35 1.03 -5.80
CA VAL A 51 14.88 -0.34 -5.70
C VAL A 51 13.46 -0.38 -5.13
N GLN A 52 13.18 0.41 -4.09
CA GLN A 52 11.84 0.50 -3.52
C GLN A 52 10.82 1.07 -4.51
N ASN A 53 11.20 2.06 -5.31
CA ASN A 53 10.36 2.57 -6.39
C ASN A 53 10.10 1.50 -7.48
N ALA A 54 11.12 0.72 -7.85
CA ALA A 54 10.96 -0.38 -8.81
C ALA A 54 9.98 -1.44 -8.31
N ILE A 55 10.03 -1.80 -7.02
CA ILE A 55 9.08 -2.75 -6.41
C ILE A 55 7.67 -2.19 -6.43
N ALA A 56 7.47 -0.92 -6.06
CA ALA A 56 6.17 -0.26 -6.13
C ALA A 56 5.61 -0.24 -7.55
N ARG A 57 6.44 0.04 -8.56
CA ARG A 57 6.04 -0.03 -9.97
C ARG A 57 5.70 -1.45 -10.41
N GLY A 58 6.44 -2.46 -9.97
CA GLY A 58 6.11 -3.86 -10.25
C GLY A 58 4.72 -4.24 -9.69
N TYR A 59 4.41 -3.82 -8.48
CA TYR A 59 3.06 -3.98 -7.92
C TYR A 59 2.00 -3.27 -8.77
N LEU A 60 2.26 -2.03 -9.19
CA LEU A 60 1.34 -1.26 -10.05
C LEU A 60 1.13 -1.92 -11.43
N VAL A 61 2.17 -2.53 -11.99
CA VAL A 61 2.06 -3.34 -13.21
C VAL A 61 1.11 -4.51 -12.99
N GLY A 62 1.28 -5.25 -11.88
CA GLY A 62 0.36 -6.32 -11.50
C GLY A 62 -1.08 -5.83 -11.35
N LYS A 63 -1.26 -4.68 -10.72
CA LYS A 63 -2.58 -4.05 -10.56
C LYS A 63 -3.22 -3.67 -11.90
N ALA A 64 -2.44 -3.15 -12.85
CA ALA A 64 -2.91 -2.80 -14.19
C ALA A 64 -3.41 -4.03 -14.96
N GLU A 65 -2.85 -5.21 -14.70
CA GLU A 65 -3.27 -6.51 -15.27
C GLU A 65 -4.33 -7.24 -14.42
N GLY A 66 -4.92 -6.57 -13.43
CA GLY A 66 -5.93 -7.18 -12.55
C GLY A 66 -5.36 -8.20 -11.55
N LYS A 67 -4.04 -8.22 -11.33
CA LYS A 67 -3.30 -9.16 -10.47
C LYS A 67 -2.66 -8.48 -9.25
N GLY A 68 -3.18 -7.32 -8.83
CA GLY A 68 -2.58 -6.53 -7.75
C GLY A 68 -2.40 -7.31 -6.46
N ASN A 69 -3.43 -8.02 -6.00
CA ASN A 69 -3.37 -8.83 -4.77
C ASN A 69 -2.41 -10.02 -4.90
N GLU A 70 -2.36 -10.66 -6.07
CA GLU A 70 -1.43 -11.75 -6.36
C GLU A 70 0.02 -11.29 -6.31
N ILE A 71 0.34 -10.16 -6.95
CA ILE A 71 1.69 -9.60 -6.94
C ILE A 71 2.07 -9.07 -5.56
N ALA A 72 1.16 -8.44 -4.83
CA ALA A 72 1.42 -8.03 -3.45
C ALA A 72 1.77 -9.24 -2.57
N ALA A 73 0.99 -10.32 -2.64
CA ALA A 73 1.27 -11.55 -1.92
C ALA A 73 2.63 -12.16 -2.30
N LEU A 74 2.97 -12.15 -3.59
CA LEU A 74 4.26 -12.65 -4.09
C LEU A 74 5.44 -11.86 -3.52
N ILE A 75 5.37 -10.53 -3.50
CA ILE A 75 6.43 -9.68 -2.98
C ILE A 75 6.58 -9.86 -1.47
N PHE A 76 5.48 -9.85 -0.73
CA PHE A 76 5.50 -10.10 0.71
C PHE A 76 6.07 -11.49 1.05
N HIS A 77 5.66 -12.54 0.34
CA HIS A 77 6.18 -13.89 0.53
C HIS A 77 7.69 -13.94 0.28
N HIS A 78 8.15 -13.33 -0.81
CA HIS A 78 9.59 -13.28 -1.14
C HIS A 78 10.41 -12.65 -0.02
N ILE A 79 9.96 -11.54 0.54
CA ILE A 79 10.71 -10.83 1.59
C ILE A 79 10.59 -11.53 2.94
N HIS A 80 9.39 -11.89 3.38
CA HIS A 80 9.12 -12.27 4.76
C HIS A 80 9.16 -13.78 5.01
N GLU A 81 8.86 -14.60 3.98
CA GLU A 81 8.86 -16.07 4.12
C GLU A 81 10.15 -16.68 3.59
N THR A 82 10.57 -16.32 2.36
CA THR A 82 11.78 -16.88 1.77
C THR A 82 13.05 -16.09 2.12
N ARG A 83 12.91 -14.96 2.81
CA ARG A 83 13.99 -14.03 3.15
C ARG A 83 14.77 -13.55 1.92
N GLY A 84 14.07 -13.44 0.80
CA GLY A 84 14.62 -12.90 -0.44
C GLY A 84 14.95 -11.41 -0.30
N GLN A 85 15.88 -10.97 -1.11
CA GLN A 85 16.33 -9.58 -1.12
C GLN A 85 16.09 -8.95 -2.50
N PHE A 86 15.89 -7.65 -2.48
CA PHE A 86 15.89 -6.80 -3.66
C PHE A 86 17.10 -5.88 -3.60
N THR A 87 18.02 -6.05 -4.54
CA THR A 87 19.31 -5.33 -4.59
C THR A 87 19.45 -4.48 -5.85
N SER A 88 18.64 -4.75 -6.86
CA SER A 88 18.61 -4.00 -8.12
C SER A 88 17.17 -3.72 -8.57
N VAL A 89 17.02 -2.79 -9.51
CA VAL A 89 15.72 -2.45 -10.10
C VAL A 89 15.16 -3.59 -10.98
N GLU A 90 16.00 -4.48 -11.46
CA GLU A 90 15.63 -5.64 -12.30
C GLU A 90 15.07 -6.80 -11.48
N ASP A 91 15.32 -6.83 -10.17
CA ASP A 91 14.96 -7.96 -9.31
C ASP A 91 13.43 -8.18 -9.25
N ILE A 92 12.64 -7.11 -9.29
CA ILE A 92 11.17 -7.23 -9.30
C ILE A 92 10.67 -7.87 -10.60
N ARG A 93 11.27 -7.51 -11.75
CA ARG A 93 10.95 -8.14 -13.02
C ARG A 93 11.25 -9.64 -12.97
N SER A 94 12.44 -10.00 -12.51
CA SER A 94 12.86 -11.40 -12.39
C SER A 94 11.92 -12.20 -11.49
N LEU A 95 11.56 -11.66 -10.34
CA LEU A 95 10.62 -12.31 -9.42
C LEU A 95 9.25 -12.56 -10.07
N MET A 96 8.71 -11.56 -10.74
CA MET A 96 7.40 -11.68 -11.39
C MET A 96 7.42 -12.69 -12.54
N LEU A 97 8.47 -12.68 -13.37
CA LEU A 97 8.59 -13.60 -14.51
C LEU A 97 8.78 -15.06 -14.07
N ILE A 98 9.58 -15.31 -13.04
CA ILE A 98 9.74 -16.66 -12.47
C ILE A 98 8.39 -17.21 -11.96
N ASN A 99 7.49 -16.32 -11.53
CA ASN A 99 6.14 -16.67 -11.10
C ASN A 99 5.08 -16.50 -12.20
N ASN A 100 5.46 -16.71 -13.44
CA ASN A 100 4.60 -16.77 -14.62
C ASN A 100 3.87 -15.47 -14.98
N PHE A 101 4.38 -14.31 -14.57
CA PHE A 101 3.88 -13.05 -15.10
C PHE A 101 4.34 -12.86 -16.55
N ASP A 102 3.47 -12.37 -17.42
CA ASP A 102 3.80 -12.18 -18.83
C ASP A 102 4.89 -11.12 -19.02
N PRO A 103 6.07 -11.48 -19.62
CA PRO A 103 7.14 -10.53 -19.85
C PRO A 103 6.74 -9.34 -20.72
N LYS A 104 5.89 -9.56 -21.73
CA LYS A 104 5.43 -8.50 -22.64
C LYS A 104 4.54 -7.51 -21.92
N ALA A 105 3.63 -7.99 -21.07
CA ALA A 105 2.81 -7.13 -20.23
C ALA A 105 3.66 -6.33 -19.23
N PHE A 106 4.64 -6.98 -18.58
CA PHE A 106 5.56 -6.27 -17.70
C PHE A 106 6.30 -5.14 -18.43
N ASP A 107 6.95 -5.45 -19.54
CA ASP A 107 7.80 -4.50 -20.28
C ASP A 107 6.97 -3.36 -20.90
N SER A 108 5.72 -3.62 -21.30
CA SER A 108 4.83 -2.58 -21.83
C SER A 108 4.34 -1.60 -20.77
N HIS A 109 4.19 -2.03 -19.53
CA HIS A 109 3.65 -1.21 -18.43
C HIS A 109 4.72 -0.53 -17.58
N PHE A 110 5.82 -1.21 -17.26
CA PHE A 110 6.74 -0.82 -16.19
C PHE A 110 7.29 0.61 -16.31
N ASN A 111 7.60 1.05 -17.53
CA ASN A 111 8.05 2.41 -17.82
C ASN A 111 6.99 3.26 -18.54
N SER A 112 5.74 2.83 -18.53
CA SER A 112 4.65 3.59 -19.12
C SER A 112 4.29 4.81 -18.26
N MET A 113 3.80 5.88 -18.90
CA MET A 113 3.41 7.10 -18.20
C MET A 113 2.37 6.86 -17.09
N PRO A 114 1.33 6.01 -17.26
CA PRO A 114 0.40 5.72 -16.16
C PRO A 114 1.08 5.12 -14.93
N ILE A 115 2.01 4.19 -15.10
CA ILE A 115 2.74 3.55 -13.98
C ILE A 115 3.71 4.52 -13.32
N LEU A 116 4.46 5.28 -14.11
CA LEU A 116 5.38 6.30 -13.57
C LEU A 116 4.62 7.37 -12.80
N SER A 117 3.51 7.86 -13.34
CA SER A 117 2.66 8.85 -12.66
C SER A 117 2.04 8.29 -11.38
N ALA A 118 1.58 7.04 -11.37
CA ALA A 118 1.02 6.42 -10.18
C ALA A 118 2.08 6.24 -9.07
N ALA A 119 3.31 5.85 -9.44
CA ALA A 119 4.42 5.76 -8.49
C ALA A 119 4.81 7.13 -7.92
N GLU A 120 4.83 8.17 -8.75
CA GLU A 120 5.07 9.55 -8.30
C GLU A 120 3.98 10.04 -7.34
N GLN A 121 2.72 9.76 -7.64
CA GLN A 121 1.59 10.08 -6.73
C GLN A 121 1.74 9.39 -5.36
N MET A 122 2.24 8.15 -5.31
CA MET A 122 2.56 7.50 -4.02
C MET A 122 3.61 8.30 -3.24
N LYS A 123 4.63 8.79 -3.92
CA LYS A 123 5.69 9.61 -3.31
C LYS A 123 5.18 10.97 -2.83
N GLU A 124 4.37 11.61 -3.63
CA GLU A 124 3.73 12.90 -3.28
C GLU A 124 2.84 12.74 -2.03
N GLN A 125 2.02 11.69 -1.98
CA GLN A 125 1.17 11.42 -0.82
C GLN A 125 2.00 11.09 0.43
N GLN A 126 3.06 10.30 0.30
CA GLN A 126 4.00 10.07 1.40
C GLN A 126 4.60 11.38 1.91
N THR A 127 5.10 12.22 1.03
CA THR A 127 5.72 13.51 1.38
C THR A 127 4.72 14.43 2.07
N LEU A 128 3.51 14.54 1.55
CA LEU A 128 2.43 15.34 2.13
C LEU A 128 2.17 14.94 3.59
N TRP A 129 1.91 13.66 3.83
CA TRP A 129 1.49 13.20 5.16
C TRP A 129 2.66 13.04 6.15
N SER A 130 3.88 12.86 5.65
CA SER A 130 5.10 12.88 6.50
C SER A 130 5.50 14.29 6.92
N SER A 131 5.04 15.31 6.22
CA SER A 131 5.30 16.74 6.57
C SER A 131 4.09 17.41 7.24
N THR A 132 2.93 16.78 7.27
CA THR A 132 1.74 17.30 7.93
C THR A 132 1.77 16.92 9.40
N ALA A 133 1.73 17.91 10.30
CA ALA A 133 1.68 17.68 11.74
C ALA A 133 0.38 16.96 12.15
N SER A 134 0.50 16.02 13.08
CA SER A 134 -0.66 15.32 13.64
C SER A 134 -1.51 16.28 14.47
N PRO A 135 -2.84 16.27 14.31
CA PRO A 135 -3.72 17.13 15.11
C PRO A 135 -3.78 16.73 16.60
N THR A 136 -3.34 15.51 16.93
CA THR A 136 -3.31 15.01 18.32
C THR A 136 -1.96 15.17 18.99
N ASP A 137 -0.89 15.31 18.20
CA ASP A 137 0.47 15.55 18.68
C ASP A 137 1.28 16.29 17.59
N ALA A 138 1.39 17.59 17.72
CA ALA A 138 2.07 18.44 16.75
C ALA A 138 3.58 18.16 16.62
N SER A 139 4.19 17.43 17.54
CA SER A 139 5.60 16.98 17.44
C SER A 139 5.79 15.80 16.49
N MET A 140 4.70 15.14 16.08
CA MET A 140 4.71 13.98 15.19
C MET A 140 3.98 14.28 13.89
N PRO A 141 4.43 13.71 12.75
CA PRO A 141 3.66 13.80 11.51
C PRO A 141 2.43 12.87 11.55
N VAL A 142 1.48 13.13 10.68
CA VAL A 142 0.33 12.22 10.47
C VAL A 142 0.83 10.84 10.06
N LEU A 143 1.72 10.78 9.07
CA LEU A 143 2.39 9.55 8.63
C LEU A 143 3.72 9.39 9.36
N ALA A 144 3.67 8.79 10.55
CA ALA A 144 4.84 8.50 11.39
C ALA A 144 5.33 7.06 11.24
N GLY A 145 4.51 6.16 10.74
CA GLY A 145 4.81 4.73 10.57
C GLY A 145 3.76 4.01 9.75
N VAL A 146 4.02 2.75 9.45
CA VAL A 146 3.15 1.89 8.62
C VAL A 146 2.89 0.55 9.32
N PRO A 147 1.74 -0.13 9.08
CA PRO A 147 0.63 0.31 8.21
C PRO A 147 -0.13 1.50 8.78
N MET A 148 -0.66 2.35 7.92
CA MET A 148 -1.53 3.46 8.30
C MET A 148 -2.70 3.56 7.33
N LEU A 149 -3.93 3.67 7.84
CA LEU A 149 -5.13 3.92 7.05
C LEU A 149 -5.59 5.37 7.23
N LEU A 150 -5.88 6.01 6.10
CA LEU A 150 -6.43 7.36 6.03
C LEU A 150 -7.72 7.34 5.21
N VAL A 151 -8.81 7.80 5.80
CA VAL A 151 -10.13 7.86 5.17
C VAL A 151 -10.45 9.30 4.79
N ASN A 152 -10.82 9.53 3.54
CA ASN A 152 -11.19 10.83 2.97
C ASN A 152 -10.10 11.91 3.11
N GLY A 153 -8.82 11.52 3.26
CA GLY A 153 -7.73 12.46 3.53
C GLY A 153 -7.90 13.22 4.86
N LYS A 154 -8.67 12.70 5.82
CA LYS A 154 -9.06 13.41 7.04
C LYS A 154 -8.97 12.55 8.29
N TYR A 155 -9.42 11.31 8.23
CA TYR A 155 -9.51 10.43 9.40
C TYR A 155 -8.43 9.36 9.37
N LYS A 156 -7.46 9.46 10.29
CA LYS A 156 -6.49 8.40 10.54
C LYS A 156 -7.11 7.34 11.46
N VAL A 157 -7.14 6.10 10.98
CA VAL A 157 -7.68 4.99 11.75
C VAL A 157 -6.68 4.55 12.81
N GLN A 158 -7.13 4.45 14.07
CA GLN A 158 -6.32 3.93 15.18
C GLN A 158 -6.41 2.40 15.21
N LEU A 159 -5.61 1.73 14.40
CA LEU A 159 -5.63 0.26 14.25
C LEU A 159 -5.43 -0.49 15.57
N ALA A 160 -4.57 0.04 16.45
CA ALA A 160 -4.30 -0.56 17.77
C ALA A 160 -5.47 -0.48 18.76
N ALA A 161 -6.48 0.35 18.48
CA ALA A 161 -7.67 0.49 19.32
C ALA A 161 -8.78 -0.50 18.99
N LEU A 162 -8.65 -1.23 17.87
CA LEU A 162 -9.65 -2.22 17.45
C LEU A 162 -9.51 -3.52 18.25
N ASP A 163 -10.64 -4.19 18.51
CA ASP A 163 -10.65 -5.48 19.20
C ASP A 163 -9.95 -6.56 18.37
N PRO A 164 -8.85 -7.16 18.85
CA PRO A 164 -8.16 -8.21 18.11
C PRO A 164 -9.01 -9.43 17.76
N LYS A 165 -10.09 -9.69 18.54
CA LYS A 165 -11.00 -10.82 18.29
C LYS A 165 -12.01 -10.57 17.19
N ASN A 166 -12.29 -9.30 16.88
CA ASN A 166 -13.26 -8.85 15.87
C ASN A 166 -12.64 -7.81 14.92
N PHE A 167 -11.32 -7.87 14.73
CA PHE A 167 -10.56 -6.83 14.07
C PHE A 167 -11.07 -6.49 12.66
N ASP A 168 -11.28 -7.51 11.82
CA ASP A 168 -11.76 -7.37 10.45
C ASP A 168 -13.14 -6.71 10.38
N LYS A 169 -14.06 -7.14 11.25
CA LYS A 169 -15.42 -6.59 11.33
C LYS A 169 -15.41 -5.14 11.80
N GLU A 170 -14.73 -4.85 12.92
CA GLU A 170 -14.64 -3.49 13.45
C GLU A 170 -13.96 -2.54 12.49
N LEU A 171 -12.90 -2.99 11.81
CA LEU A 171 -12.20 -2.20 10.80
C LEU A 171 -13.13 -1.81 9.65
N ALA A 172 -13.86 -2.77 9.09
CA ALA A 172 -14.80 -2.52 8.00
C ALA A 172 -15.94 -1.58 8.42
N GLU A 173 -16.53 -1.80 9.60
CA GLU A 173 -17.60 -0.96 10.16
C GLU A 173 -17.11 0.49 10.37
N LEU A 174 -15.94 0.66 10.97
CA LEU A 174 -15.36 1.98 11.24
C LEU A 174 -15.04 2.73 9.94
N VAL A 175 -14.38 2.08 9.00
CA VAL A 175 -14.02 2.70 7.72
C VAL A 175 -15.27 3.10 6.94
N ASN A 176 -16.29 2.23 6.87
CA ASN A 176 -17.55 2.54 6.21
C ASN A 176 -18.31 3.70 6.89
N TYR A 177 -18.27 3.78 8.21
CA TYR A 177 -18.80 4.92 8.96
C TYR A 177 -18.07 6.22 8.60
N LEU A 178 -16.72 6.20 8.61
CA LEU A 178 -15.90 7.38 8.32
C LEU A 178 -16.06 7.88 6.87
N LEU A 179 -16.26 6.96 5.91
CA LEU A 179 -16.53 7.31 4.51
C LEU A 179 -17.84 8.12 4.34
N GLN A 180 -18.84 7.86 5.19
CA GLN A 180 -20.16 8.49 5.13
C GLN A 180 -20.27 9.71 6.04
N LYS A 181 -19.31 9.90 6.95
CA LYS A 181 -19.34 10.99 7.92
C LYS A 181 -19.28 12.34 7.20
N LYS A 182 -20.35 13.14 7.37
CA LYS A 182 -20.41 14.53 6.91
C LYS A 182 -19.75 15.41 7.97
N ASP A 183 -19.11 16.47 7.53
CA ASP A 183 -18.54 17.51 8.40
C ASP A 183 -19.61 18.32 9.09
#